data_03900b2d6d2b2721ecc673fa9b110f19
#
_entry.id   03900b2d6d2b2721ecc673fa9b110f19
#
_cell.length_a   1.000
_cell.length_b   1.000
_cell.length_c   1.000
_cell.angle_alpha   90.00
_cell.angle_beta   90.00
_cell.angle_gamma   90.00
#
_symmetry.space_group_name_H-M   'P 1'
#
loop_
_entity.id
_entity.type
_entity.pdbx_description
1 polymer ?
#
loop_
_entity_poly.entity_id
_entity_poly.type
_entity_poly.pdbx_seq_one_letter_code
_entity_poly.pdbx_strand_id
1 'polypeptide(L)'
;VTATTTRAERVPELEAIAHQVHVVRGHDREGLAQILADQQTLVLTLGAARADAYADTYLGTAQVLADLLPSLPQLTQVIYTGSYAVYGDRQGAWVDETTAIAPSTDNGKILADTERILLSTATDQRRVCIFRLGGIYGPGRSLVRIFQRAAGTTRPGTGEDASNWIHLDDIVGAIALAQEQGLQGIYNLVQDSPTTVKHLIDLVCQCHQLPPVTWDASQPSTRPYNARVSNQKLKDAGYSFQHATLEAGLVL
;
A
#
# COMPACT_ATOMS: atom_id res chain seq x y z
N VAL A 1 12.69 -7.39 -16.69
CA VAL A 1 11.47 -7.36 -15.86
C VAL A 1 10.39 -8.16 -16.58
N THR A 2 9.72 -9.04 -15.82
CA THR A 2 8.49 -9.73 -16.23
C THR A 2 7.33 -9.09 -15.49
N ALA A 3 6.31 -8.64 -16.22
CA ALA A 3 5.10 -8.06 -15.66
C ALA A 3 3.92 -9.02 -15.76
N THR A 4 2.98 -8.92 -14.82
CA THR A 4 1.74 -9.68 -14.84
C THR A 4 0.52 -8.77 -14.78
N THR A 5 -0.57 -9.22 -15.38
CA THR A 5 -1.88 -8.55 -15.29
C THR A 5 -3.00 -9.58 -15.28
N THR A 6 -4.12 -9.23 -14.69
CA THR A 6 -5.35 -10.05 -14.78
C THR A 6 -6.22 -9.68 -15.99
N ARG A 7 -5.83 -8.65 -16.77
CA ARG A 7 -6.61 -8.09 -17.87
C ARG A 7 -5.81 -8.10 -19.16
N ALA A 8 -6.28 -8.85 -20.15
CA ALA A 8 -5.61 -8.99 -21.45
C ALA A 8 -5.48 -7.65 -22.20
N GLU A 9 -6.43 -6.73 -22.02
CA GLU A 9 -6.41 -5.41 -22.67
C GLU A 9 -5.26 -4.51 -22.19
N ARG A 10 -4.61 -4.83 -21.05
CA ARG A 10 -3.44 -4.10 -20.54
C ARG A 10 -2.10 -4.60 -21.06
N VAL A 11 -2.09 -5.72 -21.76
CA VAL A 11 -0.84 -6.31 -22.26
C VAL A 11 -0.04 -5.33 -23.13
N PRO A 12 -0.61 -4.64 -24.14
CA PRO A 12 0.16 -3.71 -24.97
C PRO A 12 0.78 -2.54 -24.19
N GLU A 13 0.10 -2.06 -23.15
CA GLU A 13 0.62 -1.00 -22.26
C GLU A 13 1.86 -1.49 -21.48
N LEU A 14 1.80 -2.72 -20.99
CA LEU A 14 2.87 -3.29 -20.18
C LEU A 14 4.08 -3.75 -21.03
N GLU A 15 3.87 -4.21 -22.25
CA GLU A 15 4.94 -4.57 -23.18
C GLU A 15 5.84 -3.39 -23.56
N ALA A 16 5.34 -2.15 -23.40
CA ALA A 16 6.15 -0.95 -23.60
C ALA A 16 7.22 -0.76 -22.51
N ILE A 17 7.07 -1.39 -21.34
CA ILE A 17 7.93 -1.18 -20.16
C ILE A 17 8.48 -2.48 -19.55
N ALA A 18 8.04 -3.64 -20.01
CA ALA A 18 8.48 -4.95 -19.51
C ALA A 18 8.96 -5.84 -20.66
N HIS A 19 9.94 -6.72 -20.40
CA HIS A 19 10.45 -7.64 -21.41
C HIS A 19 9.46 -8.78 -21.71
N GLN A 20 8.67 -9.16 -20.73
CA GLN A 20 7.64 -10.19 -20.85
C GLN A 20 6.40 -9.76 -20.08
N VAL A 21 5.23 -10.09 -20.62
CA VAL A 21 3.95 -9.80 -19.99
C VAL A 21 3.07 -11.06 -20.01
N HIS A 22 2.55 -11.44 -18.85
CA HIS A 22 1.66 -12.59 -18.71
C HIS A 22 0.31 -12.18 -18.15
N VAL A 23 -0.76 -12.75 -18.72
CA VAL A 23 -2.10 -12.65 -18.15
C VAL A 23 -2.30 -13.81 -17.19
N VAL A 24 -2.30 -13.53 -15.88
CA VAL A 24 -2.39 -14.54 -14.83
C VAL A 24 -3.16 -13.98 -13.63
N ARG A 25 -3.86 -14.84 -12.93
CA ARG A 25 -4.54 -14.52 -11.67
C ARG A 25 -3.78 -15.10 -10.48
N GLY A 26 -3.91 -14.50 -9.29
CA GLY A 26 -3.21 -14.93 -8.09
C GLY A 26 -3.52 -16.36 -7.62
N HIS A 27 -4.66 -16.93 -8.03
CA HIS A 27 -5.04 -18.33 -7.75
C HIS A 27 -4.61 -19.33 -8.85
N ASP A 28 -4.04 -18.86 -9.95
CA ASP A 28 -3.50 -19.72 -11.02
C ASP A 28 -2.12 -20.23 -10.61
N ARG A 29 -2.10 -21.36 -9.89
CA ARG A 29 -0.88 -21.96 -9.37
C ARG A 29 0.09 -22.37 -10.46
N GLU A 30 -0.40 -22.96 -11.56
CA GLU A 30 0.46 -23.46 -12.64
C GLU A 30 1.07 -22.29 -13.43
N GLY A 31 0.27 -21.29 -13.78
CA GLY A 31 0.75 -20.08 -14.44
C GLY A 31 1.78 -19.32 -13.59
N LEU A 32 1.53 -19.17 -12.30
CA LEU A 32 2.48 -18.54 -11.38
C LEU A 32 3.78 -19.36 -11.25
N ALA A 33 3.70 -20.68 -11.15
CA ALA A 33 4.89 -21.54 -11.06
C ALA A 33 5.80 -21.39 -12.30
N GLN A 34 5.21 -21.34 -13.50
CA GLN A 34 5.96 -21.15 -14.75
C GLN A 34 6.61 -19.77 -14.82
N ILE A 35 5.86 -18.71 -14.47
CA ILE A 35 6.36 -17.32 -14.52
C ILE A 35 7.48 -17.09 -13.50
N LEU A 36 7.38 -17.69 -12.31
CA LEU A 36 8.30 -17.46 -11.21
C LEU A 36 9.55 -18.35 -11.22
N ALA A 37 9.60 -19.40 -12.06
CA ALA A 37 10.67 -20.40 -12.07
C ALA A 37 12.07 -19.80 -12.19
N ASP A 38 12.24 -18.78 -13.02
CA ASP A 38 13.53 -18.13 -13.30
C ASP A 38 13.66 -16.73 -12.64
N GLN A 39 12.74 -16.36 -11.73
CA GLN A 39 12.77 -15.07 -11.09
C GLN A 39 13.55 -15.11 -9.77
N GLN A 40 14.30 -14.07 -9.49
CA GLN A 40 15.03 -13.90 -8.23
C GLN A 40 14.26 -13.05 -7.24
N THR A 41 13.48 -12.07 -7.71
CA THR A 41 12.70 -11.15 -6.91
C THR A 41 11.24 -11.13 -7.39
N LEU A 42 10.32 -11.27 -6.46
CA LEU A 42 8.89 -11.06 -6.67
C LEU A 42 8.47 -9.75 -6.00
N VAL A 43 7.95 -8.82 -6.79
CA VAL A 43 7.26 -7.63 -6.27
C VAL A 43 5.76 -7.86 -6.39
N LEU A 44 5.08 -7.96 -5.26
CA LEU A 44 3.66 -8.26 -5.17
C LEU A 44 2.87 -6.99 -4.86
N THR A 45 2.27 -6.41 -5.92
CA THR A 45 1.41 -5.22 -5.85
C THR A 45 -0.02 -5.63 -6.19
N LEU A 46 -0.82 -5.92 -5.20
CA LEU A 46 -2.19 -6.40 -5.38
C LEU A 46 -3.21 -5.26 -5.26
N GLY A 47 -4.28 -5.35 -6.02
CA GLY A 47 -5.41 -4.43 -5.95
C GLY A 47 -6.72 -5.14 -6.29
N ALA A 48 -7.60 -5.30 -5.29
CA ALA A 48 -8.92 -5.84 -5.53
C ALA A 48 -9.80 -4.82 -6.25
N ALA A 49 -10.38 -5.22 -7.37
CA ALA A 49 -11.28 -4.36 -8.15
C ALA A 49 -12.64 -4.14 -7.45
N ARG A 50 -13.05 -5.07 -6.57
CA ARG A 50 -14.33 -5.09 -5.87
C ARG A 50 -14.13 -5.62 -4.45
N ALA A 51 -15.01 -5.22 -3.54
CA ALA A 51 -14.94 -5.63 -2.13
C ALA A 51 -15.08 -7.15 -1.93
N ASP A 52 -15.91 -7.82 -2.71
CA ASP A 52 -16.12 -9.26 -2.65
C ASP A 52 -14.94 -10.09 -3.18
N ALA A 53 -14.06 -9.49 -4.00
CA ALA A 53 -12.84 -10.13 -4.49
C ALA A 53 -11.63 -9.92 -3.56
N TYR A 54 -11.82 -9.28 -2.41
CA TYR A 54 -10.70 -8.85 -1.56
C TYR A 54 -9.94 -10.05 -0.97
N ALA A 55 -10.65 -11.02 -0.42
CA ALA A 55 -10.06 -12.22 0.14
C ALA A 55 -9.31 -13.04 -0.92
N ASP A 56 -9.93 -13.29 -2.06
CA ASP A 56 -9.30 -14.06 -3.15
C ASP A 56 -8.06 -13.34 -3.70
N THR A 57 -8.15 -12.00 -3.86
CA THR A 57 -7.04 -11.21 -4.42
C THR A 57 -5.84 -11.19 -3.50
N TYR A 58 -6.03 -10.96 -2.21
CA TYR A 58 -4.92 -10.80 -1.26
C TYR A 58 -4.56 -12.13 -0.59
N LEU A 59 -5.48 -12.69 0.18
CA LEU A 59 -5.24 -13.88 0.99
C LEU A 59 -5.05 -15.12 0.09
N GLY A 60 -5.92 -15.32 -0.91
CA GLY A 60 -5.81 -16.44 -1.85
C GLY A 60 -4.48 -16.43 -2.61
N THR A 61 -4.06 -15.26 -3.11
CA THR A 61 -2.74 -15.14 -3.77
C THR A 61 -1.59 -15.47 -2.81
N ALA A 62 -1.63 -14.98 -1.57
CA ALA A 62 -0.59 -15.27 -0.58
C ALA A 62 -0.50 -16.76 -0.23
N GLN A 63 -1.65 -17.46 -0.13
CA GLN A 63 -1.69 -18.90 0.10
C GLN A 63 -1.06 -19.69 -1.05
N VAL A 64 -1.43 -19.35 -2.29
CA VAL A 64 -0.84 -20.00 -3.47
C VAL A 64 0.67 -19.77 -3.54
N LEU A 65 1.13 -18.55 -3.25
CA LEU A 65 2.55 -18.24 -3.22
C LEU A 65 3.26 -19.00 -2.09
N ALA A 66 2.68 -19.06 -0.88
CA ALA A 66 3.28 -19.81 0.23
C ALA A 66 3.49 -21.30 -0.12
N ASP A 67 2.56 -21.90 -0.86
CA ASP A 67 2.66 -23.29 -1.31
C ASP A 67 3.69 -23.48 -2.45
N LEU A 68 3.90 -22.45 -3.28
CA LEU A 68 4.82 -22.52 -4.43
C LEU A 68 6.27 -22.22 -4.06
N LEU A 69 6.48 -21.26 -3.17
CA LEU A 69 7.80 -20.72 -2.86
C LEU A 69 8.83 -21.79 -2.41
N PRO A 70 8.47 -22.86 -1.68
CA PRO A 70 9.43 -23.93 -1.35
C PRO A 70 10.01 -24.64 -2.59
N SER A 71 9.28 -24.67 -3.70
CA SER A 71 9.73 -25.28 -4.97
C SER A 71 10.49 -24.31 -5.89
N LEU A 72 10.65 -23.06 -5.48
CA LEU A 72 11.27 -21.97 -6.24
C LEU A 72 12.55 -21.47 -5.55
N PRO A 73 13.65 -22.24 -5.53
CA PRO A 73 14.87 -21.88 -4.77
C PRO A 73 15.58 -20.64 -5.34
N GLN A 74 15.36 -20.31 -6.61
CA GLN A 74 15.94 -19.13 -7.23
C GLN A 74 15.28 -17.83 -6.77
N LEU A 75 14.03 -17.88 -6.29
CA LEU A 75 13.30 -16.73 -5.79
C LEU A 75 13.72 -16.43 -4.35
N THR A 76 14.69 -15.52 -4.22
CA THR A 76 15.36 -15.19 -2.96
C THR A 76 14.78 -13.97 -2.26
N GLN A 77 13.90 -13.21 -2.93
CA GLN A 77 13.26 -12.04 -2.33
C GLN A 77 11.79 -11.90 -2.73
N VAL A 78 10.95 -11.62 -1.74
CA VAL A 78 9.54 -11.24 -1.92
C VAL A 78 9.34 -9.86 -1.30
N ILE A 79 8.81 -8.92 -2.06
CA ILE A 79 8.46 -7.57 -1.62
C ILE A 79 6.95 -7.40 -1.80
N TYR A 80 6.22 -7.13 -0.73
CA TYR A 80 4.77 -6.94 -0.76
C TYR A 80 4.38 -5.53 -0.34
N THR A 81 3.48 -4.90 -1.11
CA THR A 81 2.87 -3.63 -0.77
C THR A 81 1.51 -3.86 -0.12
N GLY A 82 1.49 -3.81 1.21
CA GLY A 82 0.31 -3.90 2.07
C GLY A 82 -0.25 -2.53 2.44
N SER A 83 -0.85 -2.41 3.63
CA SER A 83 -1.51 -1.18 4.09
C SER A 83 -1.36 -0.98 5.59
N TYR A 84 -1.18 0.27 6.03
CA TYR A 84 -1.20 0.63 7.45
C TYR A 84 -2.57 0.42 8.12
N ALA A 85 -3.64 0.16 7.37
CA ALA A 85 -4.96 -0.15 7.91
C ALA A 85 -4.97 -1.35 8.88
N VAL A 86 -3.95 -2.20 8.83
CA VAL A 86 -3.76 -3.32 9.77
C VAL A 86 -3.56 -2.87 11.23
N TYR A 87 -3.14 -1.62 11.46
CA TYR A 87 -3.02 -1.07 12.81
C TYR A 87 -4.38 -0.82 13.47
N GLY A 88 -5.45 -0.60 12.68
CA GLY A 88 -6.78 -0.28 13.17
C GLY A 88 -6.89 1.13 13.76
N ASP A 89 -7.88 1.31 14.64
CA ASP A 89 -8.07 2.56 15.36
C ASP A 89 -7.13 2.63 16.58
N ARG A 90 -6.28 3.63 16.59
CA ARG A 90 -5.36 3.96 17.70
C ARG A 90 -5.64 5.32 18.32
N GLN A 91 -6.82 5.87 18.04
CA GLN A 91 -7.27 7.17 18.58
C GLN A 91 -6.26 8.29 18.29
N GLY A 92 -5.61 8.25 17.12
CA GLY A 92 -4.59 9.21 16.70
C GLY A 92 -3.22 9.05 17.37
N ALA A 93 -2.99 7.97 18.13
CA ALA A 93 -1.67 7.69 18.69
C ALA A 93 -0.64 7.35 17.61
N TRP A 94 0.63 7.55 17.92
CA TRP A 94 1.73 7.09 17.09
C TRP A 94 1.87 5.58 17.13
N VAL A 95 2.12 5.00 15.96
CA VAL A 95 2.41 3.58 15.77
C VAL A 95 3.65 3.40 14.91
N ASP A 96 4.39 2.34 15.16
CA ASP A 96 5.52 1.88 14.39
C ASP A 96 5.37 0.37 14.06
N GLU A 97 6.38 -0.23 13.46
CA GLU A 97 6.36 -1.62 13.04
C GLU A 97 6.36 -2.63 14.21
N THR A 98 6.70 -2.18 15.43
CA THR A 98 6.65 -2.99 16.67
C THR A 98 5.27 -2.97 17.31
N THR A 99 4.41 -2.02 16.92
CA THR A 99 3.05 -1.89 17.43
C THR A 99 2.20 -3.08 17.00
N ALA A 100 1.57 -3.75 17.97
CA ALA A 100 0.67 -4.87 17.69
C ALA A 100 -0.46 -4.43 16.74
N ILE A 101 -0.73 -5.20 15.70
CA ILE A 101 -1.83 -4.94 14.77
C ILE A 101 -3.18 -5.23 15.43
N ALA A 102 -4.21 -4.45 15.10
CA ALA A 102 -5.59 -4.63 15.58
C ALA A 102 -6.59 -4.12 14.51
N PRO A 103 -6.67 -4.80 13.37
CA PRO A 103 -7.50 -4.35 12.27
C PRO A 103 -8.98 -4.28 12.67
N SER A 104 -9.60 -3.13 12.43
CA SER A 104 -10.99 -2.81 12.80
C SER A 104 -12.01 -3.20 11.71
N THR A 105 -11.54 -3.63 10.53
CA THR A 105 -12.39 -4.03 9.41
C THR A 105 -12.04 -5.43 8.91
N ASP A 106 -12.97 -6.10 8.24
CA ASP A 106 -12.70 -7.42 7.63
C ASP A 106 -11.61 -7.34 6.55
N ASN A 107 -11.58 -6.28 5.76
CA ASN A 107 -10.48 -6.05 4.82
C ASN A 107 -9.13 -5.88 5.54
N GLY A 108 -9.11 -5.18 6.66
CA GLY A 108 -7.91 -5.07 7.49
C GLY A 108 -7.42 -6.41 8.03
N LYS A 109 -8.34 -7.30 8.43
CA LYS A 109 -8.01 -8.67 8.87
C LYS A 109 -7.42 -9.50 7.73
N ILE A 110 -8.03 -9.42 6.53
CA ILE A 110 -7.52 -10.10 5.32
C ILE A 110 -6.09 -9.64 5.02
N LEU A 111 -5.81 -8.33 5.07
CA LEU A 111 -4.48 -7.79 4.86
C LEU A 111 -3.48 -8.29 5.93
N ALA A 112 -3.89 -8.31 7.20
CA ALA A 112 -3.05 -8.83 8.28
C ALA A 112 -2.72 -10.32 8.11
N ASP A 113 -3.70 -11.14 7.71
CA ASP A 113 -3.47 -12.55 7.40
C ASP A 113 -2.57 -12.73 6.18
N THR A 114 -2.74 -11.89 5.15
CA THR A 114 -1.86 -11.86 3.97
C THR A 114 -0.40 -11.59 4.36
N GLU A 115 -0.15 -10.55 5.19
CA GLU A 115 1.18 -10.24 5.71
C GLU A 115 1.76 -11.45 6.48
N ARG A 116 0.98 -12.05 7.38
CA ARG A 116 1.41 -13.19 8.19
C ARG A 116 1.81 -14.38 7.34
N ILE A 117 1.02 -14.72 6.30
CA ILE A 117 1.33 -15.82 5.39
C ILE A 117 2.61 -15.53 4.61
N LEU A 118 2.74 -14.35 4.02
CA LEU A 118 3.94 -13.99 3.26
C LEU A 118 5.19 -13.99 4.15
N LEU A 119 5.13 -13.42 5.36
CA LEU A 119 6.24 -13.42 6.30
C LEU A 119 6.66 -14.83 6.71
N SER A 120 5.72 -15.78 6.82
CA SER A 120 6.03 -17.18 7.15
C SER A 120 6.82 -17.92 6.06
N THR A 121 6.91 -17.35 4.85
CA THR A 121 7.69 -17.92 3.74
C THR A 121 9.17 -17.52 3.77
N ALA A 122 9.57 -16.65 4.71
CA ALA A 122 10.96 -16.27 4.89
C ALA A 122 11.81 -17.47 5.34
N THR A 123 13.02 -17.56 4.80
CA THR A 123 14.02 -18.60 5.14
C THR A 123 15.40 -17.96 5.18
N ASP A 124 16.43 -18.70 5.54
CA ASP A 124 17.82 -18.22 5.48
C ASP A 124 18.23 -17.79 4.05
N GLN A 125 17.55 -18.31 3.02
CA GLN A 125 17.85 -18.01 1.63
C GLN A 125 16.79 -17.11 0.96
N ARG A 126 15.66 -16.83 1.63
CA ARG A 126 14.59 -15.99 1.10
C ARG A 126 14.20 -14.91 2.07
N ARG A 127 14.35 -13.66 1.65
CA ARG A 127 13.92 -12.48 2.38
C ARG A 127 12.50 -12.10 2.00
N VAL A 128 11.73 -11.67 2.97
CA VAL A 128 10.37 -11.14 2.76
C VAL A 128 10.31 -9.75 3.35
N CYS A 129 10.00 -8.77 2.52
CA CYS A 129 9.82 -7.37 2.90
C CYS A 129 8.35 -6.97 2.70
N ILE A 130 7.74 -6.42 3.73
CA ILE A 130 6.37 -5.90 3.69
C ILE A 130 6.41 -4.39 3.85
N PHE A 131 5.84 -3.65 2.90
CA PHE A 131 5.60 -2.23 3.04
C PHE A 131 4.15 -1.96 3.42
N ARG A 132 3.90 -1.36 4.59
CA ARG A 132 2.59 -0.86 5.00
C ARG A 132 2.40 0.54 4.48
N LEU A 133 1.71 0.66 3.34
CA LEU A 133 1.53 1.91 2.63
C LEU A 133 0.48 2.81 3.30
N GLY A 134 0.73 4.12 3.23
CA GLY A 134 -0.28 5.16 3.40
C GLY A 134 -1.25 5.24 2.22
N GLY A 135 -2.14 6.24 2.23
CA GLY A 135 -2.94 6.59 1.05
C GLY A 135 -2.02 6.95 -0.12
N ILE A 136 -2.23 6.33 -1.27
CA ILE A 136 -1.36 6.52 -2.43
C ILE A 136 -1.84 7.73 -3.23
N TYR A 137 -0.92 8.63 -3.61
CA TYR A 137 -1.16 9.72 -4.54
C TYR A 137 0.01 9.88 -5.53
N GLY A 138 -0.19 10.69 -6.58
CA GLY A 138 0.81 10.95 -7.61
C GLY A 138 0.22 10.93 -9.02
N PRO A 139 1.02 10.73 -10.07
CA PRO A 139 0.55 10.70 -11.45
C PRO A 139 -0.63 9.75 -11.66
N GLY A 140 -1.72 10.25 -12.26
CA GLY A 140 -2.96 9.50 -12.48
C GLY A 140 -3.87 9.34 -11.26
N ARG A 141 -3.43 9.72 -10.06
CA ARG A 141 -4.17 9.66 -8.79
C ARG A 141 -3.93 10.91 -7.94
N SER A 142 -4.24 12.08 -8.48
CA SER A 142 -4.05 13.34 -7.77
C SER A 142 -4.98 13.48 -6.55
N LEU A 143 -4.54 14.23 -5.55
CA LEU A 143 -5.32 14.47 -4.33
C LEU A 143 -6.66 15.17 -4.63
N VAL A 144 -6.69 16.10 -5.60
CA VAL A 144 -7.94 16.73 -6.00
C VAL A 144 -8.92 15.71 -6.55
N ARG A 145 -8.50 14.77 -7.38
CA ARG A 145 -9.38 13.71 -7.91
C ARG A 145 -9.95 12.81 -6.80
N ILE A 146 -9.19 12.61 -5.73
CA ILE A 146 -9.62 11.81 -4.58
C ILE A 146 -10.66 12.58 -3.75
N PHE A 147 -10.44 13.87 -3.50
CA PHE A 147 -11.20 14.63 -2.51
C PHE A 147 -12.23 15.60 -3.08
N GLN A 148 -12.22 15.93 -4.38
CA GLN A 148 -13.14 16.89 -4.98
C GLN A 148 -14.63 16.59 -4.69
N ARG A 149 -15.00 15.31 -4.52
CA ARG A 149 -16.38 14.91 -4.21
C ARG A 149 -16.80 15.29 -2.78
N ALA A 150 -15.85 15.60 -1.92
CA ALA A 150 -16.14 16.06 -0.55
C ALA A 150 -16.41 17.56 -0.50
N ALA A 151 -15.96 18.32 -1.50
CA ALA A 151 -16.10 19.77 -1.56
C ALA A 151 -17.58 20.21 -1.44
N GLY A 152 -17.84 21.20 -0.58
CA GLY A 152 -19.17 21.73 -0.31
C GLY A 152 -20.11 20.80 0.45
N THR A 153 -19.64 19.64 0.93
CA THR A 153 -20.46 18.70 1.74
C THR A 153 -20.26 18.91 3.24
N THR A 154 -21.19 18.36 4.04
CA THR A 154 -21.01 18.19 5.48
C THR A 154 -20.57 16.76 5.75
N ARG A 155 -19.51 16.57 6.54
CA ARG A 155 -18.97 15.29 6.93
C ARG A 155 -19.04 15.06 8.43
N PRO A 156 -19.31 13.83 8.89
CA PRO A 156 -19.36 13.51 10.32
C PRO A 156 -17.97 13.56 10.95
N GLY A 157 -17.92 13.91 12.23
CA GLY A 157 -16.70 14.04 13.03
C GLY A 157 -16.11 15.43 12.98
N THR A 158 -14.93 15.57 13.58
CA THR A 158 -14.17 16.84 13.61
C THR A 158 -13.20 16.98 12.44
N GLY A 159 -12.92 15.87 11.74
CA GLY A 159 -11.88 15.79 10.73
C GLY A 159 -10.45 15.68 11.26
N GLU A 160 -10.26 15.59 12.58
CA GLU A 160 -8.94 15.54 13.23
C GLU A 160 -8.30 14.14 13.20
N ASP A 161 -8.97 13.15 12.61
CA ASP A 161 -8.38 11.83 12.41
C ASP A 161 -7.08 11.92 11.60
N ALA A 162 -6.08 11.17 12.03
CA ALA A 162 -4.80 11.10 11.33
C ALA A 162 -4.93 10.56 9.92
N SER A 163 -4.19 11.14 8.98
CA SER A 163 -4.22 10.81 7.56
C SER A 163 -2.79 10.64 7.06
N ASN A 164 -2.40 9.41 6.74
CA ASN A 164 -1.05 9.08 6.28
C ASN A 164 -1.06 8.86 4.78
N TRP A 165 -0.11 9.45 4.06
CA TRP A 165 -0.02 9.41 2.60
C TRP A 165 1.37 9.01 2.14
N ILE A 166 1.47 8.60 0.89
CA ILE A 166 2.73 8.28 0.23
C ILE A 166 2.64 8.59 -1.27
N HIS A 167 3.66 9.21 -1.81
CA HIS A 167 3.74 9.44 -3.26
C HIS A 167 4.17 8.18 -3.99
N LEU A 168 3.69 8.01 -5.23
CA LEU A 168 4.02 6.85 -6.07
C LEU A 168 5.52 6.70 -6.29
N ASP A 169 6.25 7.80 -6.51
CA ASP A 169 7.71 7.76 -6.71
C ASP A 169 8.45 7.22 -5.47
N ASP A 170 7.97 7.56 -4.27
CA ASP A 170 8.55 7.03 -3.03
C ASP A 170 8.23 5.54 -2.84
N ILE A 171 7.09 5.06 -3.33
CA ILE A 171 6.80 3.61 -3.34
C ILE A 171 7.79 2.89 -4.25
N VAL A 172 8.01 3.41 -5.45
CA VAL A 172 8.97 2.84 -6.42
C VAL A 172 10.39 2.88 -5.86
N GLY A 173 10.81 4.01 -5.30
CA GLY A 173 12.13 4.17 -4.68
C GLY A 173 12.36 3.22 -3.50
N ALA A 174 11.36 3.05 -2.62
CA ALA A 174 11.46 2.12 -1.50
C ALA A 174 11.53 0.65 -1.95
N ILE A 175 10.79 0.27 -3.00
CA ILE A 175 10.89 -1.07 -3.60
C ILE A 175 12.29 -1.31 -4.18
N ALA A 176 12.86 -0.32 -4.88
CA ALA A 176 14.21 -0.40 -5.42
C ALA A 176 15.25 -0.57 -4.30
N LEU A 177 15.16 0.25 -3.25
CA LEU A 177 16.02 0.12 -2.06
C LEU A 177 15.91 -1.27 -1.43
N ALA A 178 14.68 -1.78 -1.27
CA ALA A 178 14.46 -3.09 -0.69
C ALA A 178 15.09 -4.20 -1.52
N GLN A 179 15.02 -4.09 -2.84
CA GLN A 179 15.66 -5.04 -3.77
C GLN A 179 17.18 -4.96 -3.67
N GLU A 180 17.76 -3.77 -3.72
CA GLU A 180 19.21 -3.55 -3.72
C GLU A 180 19.86 -3.97 -2.41
N GLN A 181 19.25 -3.63 -1.29
CA GLN A 181 19.81 -3.92 0.04
C GLN A 181 19.32 -5.25 0.62
N GLY A 182 18.37 -5.90 -0.01
CA GLY A 182 17.76 -7.12 0.50
C GLY A 182 17.02 -6.91 1.82
N LEU A 183 16.21 -5.86 1.92
CA LEU A 183 15.46 -5.57 3.12
C LEU A 183 14.55 -6.74 3.50
N GLN A 184 14.40 -6.95 4.82
CA GLN A 184 13.59 -8.02 5.39
C GLN A 184 12.73 -7.49 6.54
N GLY A 185 11.53 -8.06 6.71
CA GLY A 185 10.57 -7.70 7.75
C GLY A 185 9.59 -6.63 7.29
N ILE A 186 9.03 -5.89 8.24
CA ILE A 186 7.98 -4.91 7.98
C ILE A 186 8.57 -3.50 8.02
N TYR A 187 8.13 -2.65 7.10
CA TYR A 187 8.45 -1.22 7.04
C TYR A 187 7.19 -0.41 6.76
N ASN A 188 6.98 0.65 7.52
CA ASN A 188 5.95 1.62 7.20
C ASN A 188 6.43 2.52 6.06
N LEU A 189 5.59 2.71 5.07
CA LEU A 189 5.88 3.54 3.90
C LEU A 189 4.84 4.64 3.80
N VAL A 190 5.09 5.71 4.53
CA VAL A 190 4.30 6.93 4.62
C VAL A 190 5.24 8.13 4.60
N GLN A 191 4.76 9.29 4.19
CA GLN A 191 5.53 10.54 4.23
C GLN A 191 5.89 10.95 5.65
N ASP A 192 6.83 11.90 5.80
CA ASP A 192 7.38 12.32 7.10
C ASP A 192 6.37 12.98 8.04
N SER A 193 5.39 13.68 7.49
CA SER A 193 4.46 14.50 8.27
C SER A 193 3.03 13.99 8.12
N PRO A 194 2.55 13.16 9.06
CA PRO A 194 1.13 12.82 9.11
C PRO A 194 0.30 14.11 9.25
N THR A 195 -0.75 14.20 8.46
CA THR A 195 -1.69 15.31 8.51
C THR A 195 -3.02 14.86 9.11
N THR A 196 -3.99 15.76 9.30
CA THR A 196 -5.37 15.37 9.58
C THR A 196 -6.19 15.33 8.30
N VAL A 197 -7.28 14.60 8.31
CA VAL A 197 -8.22 14.53 7.18
C VAL A 197 -8.74 15.93 6.84
N LYS A 198 -9.07 16.72 7.88
CA LYS A 198 -9.55 18.10 7.72
C LYS A 198 -8.51 18.97 7.05
N HIS A 199 -7.27 18.99 7.58
CA HIS A 199 -6.20 19.82 7.03
C HIS A 199 -5.94 19.47 5.55
N LEU A 200 -5.88 18.18 5.22
CA LEU A 200 -5.68 17.74 3.83
C LEU A 200 -6.79 18.19 2.90
N ILE A 201 -8.06 18.01 3.29
CA ILE A 201 -9.20 18.41 2.47
C ILE A 201 -9.25 19.96 2.33
N ASP A 202 -8.98 20.69 3.40
CA ASP A 202 -8.92 22.15 3.39
C ASP A 202 -7.85 22.66 2.40
N LEU A 203 -6.66 22.05 2.42
CA LEU A 203 -5.59 22.35 1.46
C LEU A 203 -6.02 22.09 0.01
N VAL A 204 -6.61 20.92 -0.26
CA VAL A 204 -7.11 20.58 -1.60
C VAL A 204 -8.17 21.56 -2.05
N CYS A 205 -9.15 21.88 -1.21
CA CYS A 205 -10.20 22.86 -1.55
C CYS A 205 -9.61 24.24 -1.83
N GLN A 206 -8.64 24.67 -1.04
CA GLN A 206 -7.98 25.96 -1.20
C GLN A 206 -7.16 26.05 -2.50
N CYS A 207 -6.31 25.05 -2.76
CA CYS A 207 -5.48 25.04 -3.97
C CYS A 207 -6.27 24.98 -5.26
N HIS A 208 -7.43 24.30 -5.24
CA HIS A 208 -8.26 24.11 -6.43
C HIS A 208 -9.54 24.96 -6.45
N GLN A 209 -9.64 25.98 -5.58
CA GLN A 209 -10.79 26.90 -5.49
C GLN A 209 -12.14 26.17 -5.37
N LEU A 210 -12.16 25.08 -4.63
CA LEU A 210 -13.35 24.28 -4.36
C LEU A 210 -14.07 24.79 -3.10
N PRO A 211 -15.41 24.60 -2.99
CA PRO A 211 -16.14 24.92 -1.78
C PRO A 211 -15.59 24.17 -0.56
N PRO A 212 -15.47 24.82 0.60
CA PRO A 212 -14.95 24.17 1.81
C PRO A 212 -15.90 23.07 2.31
N VAL A 213 -15.32 22.11 3.04
CA VAL A 213 -16.07 21.06 3.73
C VAL A 213 -16.49 21.55 5.11
N THR A 214 -17.74 21.29 5.49
CA THR A 214 -18.25 21.53 6.84
C THR A 214 -18.13 20.22 7.65
N TRP A 215 -17.76 20.33 8.94
CA TRP A 215 -17.62 19.18 9.82
C TRP A 215 -18.72 19.19 10.89
N ASP A 216 -19.41 18.05 11.06
CA ASP A 216 -20.44 17.85 12.07
C ASP A 216 -19.87 17.08 13.27
N ALA A 217 -19.35 17.81 14.23
CA ALA A 217 -18.76 17.25 15.44
C ALA A 217 -19.78 16.56 16.37
N SER A 218 -21.10 16.71 16.13
CA SER A 218 -22.13 15.99 16.88
C SER A 218 -22.22 14.51 16.52
N GLN A 219 -21.63 14.12 15.38
CA GLN A 219 -21.58 12.74 14.90
C GLN A 219 -20.17 12.17 15.03
N PRO A 220 -20.02 10.86 15.30
CA PRO A 220 -18.71 10.23 15.34
C PRO A 220 -18.09 10.18 13.94
N SER A 221 -16.76 10.17 13.87
CA SER A 221 -16.04 9.90 12.62
C SER A 221 -16.41 8.51 12.06
N THR A 222 -16.55 8.44 10.76
CA THR A 222 -16.79 7.17 10.05
C THR A 222 -15.50 6.47 9.60
N ARG A 223 -14.33 7.00 9.96
CA ARG A 223 -13.06 6.38 9.59
C ARG A 223 -12.83 5.10 10.41
N PRO A 224 -12.50 3.99 9.74
CA PRO A 224 -12.32 2.70 10.42
C PRO A 224 -10.95 2.57 11.10
N TYR A 225 -10.05 3.52 10.90
CA TYR A 225 -8.70 3.51 11.50
C TYR A 225 -8.19 4.95 11.65
N ASN A 226 -7.55 5.22 12.78
CA ASN A 226 -7.01 6.52 13.14
C ASN A 226 -5.69 6.31 13.91
N ALA A 227 -4.56 6.40 13.20
CA ALA A 227 -3.23 6.22 13.74
C ALA A 227 -2.26 7.16 13.02
N ARG A 228 -1.29 7.74 13.75
CA ARG A 228 -0.12 8.41 13.17
C ARG A 228 0.97 7.38 12.95
N VAL A 229 1.40 7.19 11.72
CA VAL A 229 2.32 6.12 11.36
C VAL A 229 3.74 6.68 11.24
N SER A 230 4.68 6.08 11.97
CA SER A 230 6.10 6.41 11.88
C SER A 230 6.74 5.67 10.70
N ASN A 231 7.56 6.38 9.93
CA ASN A 231 8.39 5.84 8.85
C ASN A 231 9.88 5.75 9.24
N GLN A 232 10.20 5.95 10.52
CA GLN A 232 11.57 6.10 10.99
C GLN A 232 12.43 4.87 10.64
N LYS A 233 11.89 3.67 10.78
CA LYS A 233 12.61 2.44 10.45
C LYS A 233 13.10 2.39 8.99
N LEU A 234 12.30 2.88 8.05
CA LEU A 234 12.69 2.92 6.64
C LEU A 234 13.78 3.98 6.39
N LYS A 235 13.71 5.12 7.08
CA LYS A 235 14.76 6.15 7.06
C LYS A 235 16.07 5.63 7.66
N ASP A 236 16.01 4.89 8.77
CA ASP A 236 17.17 4.25 9.38
C ASP A 236 17.78 3.17 8.48
N ALA A 237 16.99 2.56 7.60
CA ALA A 237 17.45 1.67 6.53
C ALA A 237 18.05 2.44 5.32
N GLY A 238 18.16 3.76 5.38
CA GLY A 238 18.81 4.60 4.37
C GLY A 238 17.88 5.16 3.29
N TYR A 239 16.57 5.04 3.43
CA TYR A 239 15.65 5.65 2.47
C TYR A 239 15.50 7.15 2.70
N SER A 240 15.62 7.94 1.63
CA SER A 240 15.35 9.37 1.63
C SER A 240 14.13 9.66 0.77
N PHE A 241 13.08 10.22 1.39
CA PHE A 241 11.83 10.52 0.69
C PHE A 241 12.02 11.67 -0.32
N GLN A 242 11.56 11.47 -1.55
CA GLN A 242 11.52 12.50 -2.58
C GLN A 242 10.36 13.48 -2.35
N HIS A 243 9.25 12.97 -1.79
CA HIS A 243 8.04 13.71 -1.46
C HIS A 243 7.75 13.58 0.03
N ALA A 244 8.61 14.17 0.85
CA ALA A 244 8.54 14.08 2.32
C ALA A 244 7.26 14.71 2.91
N THR A 245 6.63 15.66 2.18
CA THR A 245 5.39 16.34 2.59
C THR A 245 4.35 16.30 1.46
N LEU A 246 3.07 16.56 1.81
CA LEU A 246 1.97 16.62 0.84
C LEU A 246 1.98 17.84 -0.09
N GLU A 247 2.72 18.88 0.26
CA GLU A 247 2.67 20.17 -0.45
C GLU A 247 3.03 20.05 -1.93
N ALA A 248 4.00 19.19 -2.27
CA ALA A 248 4.35 18.90 -3.65
C ALA A 248 3.24 18.18 -4.44
N GLY A 249 2.38 17.43 -3.76
CA GLY A 249 1.27 16.68 -4.37
C GLY A 249 -0.01 17.48 -4.60
N LEU A 250 -0.08 18.71 -4.10
CA LEU A 250 -1.26 19.57 -4.25
C LEU A 250 -1.30 20.30 -5.60
N VAL A 251 -0.17 20.37 -6.29
CA VAL A 251 0.01 21.11 -7.55
C VAL A 251 -0.12 20.19 -8.78
N LEU A 252 -0.33 18.90 -8.59
CA LEU A 252 -0.44 17.89 -9.66
C LEU A 252 -1.88 17.59 -10.05
#